data_87e323c49c67ebb96f2e3b7dcd5a89c4
#
_entry.id   87e323c49c67ebb96f2e3b7dcd5a89c4
#
_cell.length_a   1.000
_cell.length_b   1.000
_cell.length_c   1.000
_cell.angle_alpha   90.00
_cell.angle_beta   90.00
_cell.angle_gamma   90.00
#
_symmetry.space_group_name_H-M   'P 1'
#
loop_
_entity.id
_entity.type
_entity.pdbx_description
1 polymer ?
#
loop_
_entity_poly.entity_id
_entity_poly.type
_entity_poly.pdbx_seq_one_letter_code
_entity_poly.pdbx_strand_id
1 'polypeptide(L)'
;IMDITRDGKSTDISSIKAGDVLTVYRSADGKTLKIDAYSKNVKGEVVSFDVNKKEITIGEQTYKIDVDYFAAHTDKYRYTEGGTSYDNNVYIGKRVVAYPTADGKIAYMEYSSSSLETGYLIDAKIFTQSMLNPTLGFKIFTTNGKIENFSAAGDKIVIDNERVSRERAMEMLSKGTGEVMSQLVRYSLDADGNITEIDTPYN
;
A
#
# COMPACT_ATOMS: atom_id res chain seq x y z
N ILE A 1 -13.81 24.24 -26.21
CA ILE A 1 -14.30 24.49 -24.84
C ILE A 1 -13.68 23.44 -23.94
N MET A 2 -13.14 23.88 -22.80
CA MET A 2 -12.59 22.98 -21.78
C MET A 2 -13.42 23.15 -20.50
N ASP A 3 -13.94 22.07 -19.97
CA ASP A 3 -14.67 22.00 -18.71
C ASP A 3 -13.89 21.11 -17.76
N ILE A 4 -13.53 21.61 -16.57
CA ILE A 4 -12.71 20.88 -15.60
C ILE A 4 -13.44 20.88 -14.27
N THR A 5 -13.57 19.68 -13.69
CA THR A 5 -14.00 19.52 -12.32
C THR A 5 -12.91 18.83 -11.50
N ARG A 6 -12.83 19.16 -10.20
CA ARG A 6 -12.01 18.44 -9.23
C ARG A 6 -12.86 18.11 -8.03
N ASP A 7 -12.99 16.82 -7.72
CA ASP A 7 -13.87 16.30 -6.66
C ASP A 7 -15.34 16.81 -6.82
N GLY A 8 -15.81 16.87 -8.08
CA GLY A 8 -17.15 17.30 -8.44
C GLY A 8 -17.38 18.82 -8.42
N LYS A 9 -16.34 19.64 -8.19
CA LYS A 9 -16.43 21.10 -8.21
C LYS A 9 -15.76 21.66 -9.46
N SER A 10 -16.44 22.58 -10.16
CA SER A 10 -15.87 23.29 -11.32
C SER A 10 -14.62 24.07 -10.91
N THR A 11 -13.59 23.99 -11.73
CA THR A 11 -12.29 24.58 -11.43
C THR A 11 -11.49 24.82 -12.71
N ASP A 12 -10.22 25.21 -12.60
CA ASP A 12 -9.28 25.38 -13.71
C ASP A 12 -8.16 24.34 -13.66
N ILE A 13 -7.36 24.29 -14.73
CA ILE A 13 -6.29 23.31 -14.88
C ILE A 13 -5.18 23.42 -13.83
N SER A 14 -5.00 24.61 -13.24
CA SER A 14 -3.97 24.82 -12.23
C SER A 14 -4.28 24.14 -10.88
N SER A 15 -5.54 23.74 -10.69
CA SER A 15 -5.98 23.01 -9.51
C SER A 15 -5.63 21.52 -9.53
N ILE A 16 -5.31 20.96 -10.70
CA ILE A 16 -4.93 19.56 -10.86
C ILE A 16 -3.54 19.35 -10.24
N LYS A 17 -3.39 18.30 -9.45
CA LYS A 17 -2.15 17.98 -8.73
C LYS A 17 -1.66 16.59 -9.06
N ALA A 18 -0.38 16.36 -8.82
CA ALA A 18 0.19 15.02 -8.88
C ALA A 18 -0.58 14.08 -7.90
N GLY A 19 -0.94 12.88 -8.39
CA GLY A 19 -1.76 11.91 -7.66
C GLY A 19 -3.27 12.02 -7.92
N ASP A 20 -3.75 13.06 -8.60
CA ASP A 20 -5.15 13.11 -9.04
C ASP A 20 -5.38 12.10 -10.18
N VAL A 21 -6.48 11.36 -10.13
CA VAL A 21 -6.94 10.52 -11.25
C VAL A 21 -7.80 11.36 -12.17
N LEU A 22 -7.47 11.35 -13.45
CA LEU A 22 -8.18 12.15 -14.46
C LEU A 22 -9.03 11.25 -15.35
N THR A 23 -10.32 11.53 -15.43
CA THR A 23 -11.19 10.98 -16.47
C THR A 23 -11.43 12.05 -17.53
N VAL A 24 -11.04 11.74 -18.78
CA VAL A 24 -11.07 12.72 -19.87
C VAL A 24 -12.10 12.30 -20.90
N TYR A 25 -13.05 13.17 -21.16
CA TYR A 25 -14.08 13.01 -22.18
C TYR A 25 -13.84 14.01 -23.31
N ARG A 26 -13.89 13.53 -24.54
CA ARG A 26 -13.80 14.37 -25.73
C ARG A 26 -15.06 14.23 -26.56
N SER A 27 -15.64 15.35 -26.99
CA SER A 27 -16.78 15.33 -27.92
C SER A 27 -16.38 14.74 -29.29
N ALA A 28 -17.33 14.15 -29.99
CA ALA A 28 -17.10 13.54 -31.30
C ALA A 28 -16.52 14.52 -32.32
N ASP A 29 -16.90 15.79 -32.23
CA ASP A 29 -16.37 16.86 -33.09
C ASP A 29 -15.02 17.45 -32.64
N GLY A 30 -14.51 16.94 -31.50
CA GLY A 30 -13.23 17.34 -30.93
C GLY A 30 -13.18 18.75 -30.30
N LYS A 31 -14.30 19.48 -30.30
CA LYS A 31 -14.33 20.88 -29.86
C LYS A 31 -14.50 21.06 -28.35
N THR A 32 -14.98 20.04 -27.67
CA THR A 32 -15.18 20.05 -26.22
C THR A 32 -14.35 18.99 -25.55
N LEU A 33 -13.66 19.36 -24.49
CA LEU A 33 -12.91 18.49 -23.58
C LEU A 33 -13.46 18.67 -22.18
N LYS A 34 -13.90 17.59 -21.56
CA LYS A 34 -14.27 17.57 -20.15
C LYS A 34 -13.25 16.73 -19.37
N ILE A 35 -12.76 17.27 -18.26
CA ILE A 35 -11.81 16.61 -17.37
C ILE A 35 -12.41 16.54 -15.98
N ASP A 36 -12.65 15.33 -15.48
CA ASP A 36 -13.05 15.10 -14.10
C ASP A 36 -11.82 14.58 -13.34
N ALA A 37 -11.25 15.43 -12.47
CA ALA A 37 -10.16 15.09 -11.59
C ALA A 37 -10.68 14.59 -10.24
N TYR A 38 -10.10 13.52 -9.73
CA TYR A 38 -10.44 12.96 -8.42
C TYR A 38 -9.20 12.84 -7.56
N SER A 39 -9.21 13.47 -6.38
CA SER A 39 -8.03 13.62 -5.54
C SER A 39 -7.97 12.66 -4.36
N LYS A 40 -9.08 11.97 -4.06
CA LYS A 40 -9.14 11.07 -2.90
C LYS A 40 -8.48 9.74 -3.23
N ASN A 41 -7.84 9.17 -2.22
CA ASN A 41 -7.30 7.82 -2.29
C ASN A 41 -7.91 6.92 -1.20
N VAL A 42 -7.76 5.62 -1.38
CA VAL A 42 -8.16 4.59 -0.42
C VAL A 42 -6.90 3.88 0.05
N LYS A 43 -6.73 3.76 1.36
CA LYS A 43 -5.60 3.05 1.97
C LYS A 43 -6.09 1.84 2.73
N GLY A 44 -5.42 0.73 2.58
CA GLY A 44 -5.76 -0.50 3.31
C GLY A 44 -5.03 -1.71 2.79
N GLU A 45 -5.28 -2.84 3.43
CA GLU A 45 -4.81 -4.15 2.98
C GLU A 45 -5.73 -4.69 1.89
N VAL A 46 -5.17 -5.23 0.83
CA VAL A 46 -5.94 -5.96 -0.18
C VAL A 46 -6.33 -7.31 0.39
N VAL A 47 -7.62 -7.50 0.64
CA VAL A 47 -8.17 -8.73 1.23
C VAL A 47 -8.50 -9.76 0.16
N SER A 48 -9.02 -9.31 -0.98
CA SER A 48 -9.38 -10.19 -2.09
C SER A 48 -9.37 -9.45 -3.42
N PHE A 49 -9.24 -10.22 -4.49
CA PHE A 49 -9.33 -9.77 -5.86
C PHE A 49 -10.12 -10.78 -6.68
N ASP A 50 -11.24 -10.35 -7.26
CA ASP A 50 -12.09 -11.18 -8.13
C ASP A 50 -11.98 -10.69 -9.57
N VAL A 51 -11.20 -11.40 -10.37
CA VAL A 51 -10.96 -11.05 -11.78
C VAL A 51 -12.23 -11.11 -12.62
N ASN A 52 -13.06 -12.13 -12.38
CA ASN A 52 -14.27 -12.35 -13.18
C ASN A 52 -15.29 -11.23 -12.94
N LYS A 53 -15.39 -10.77 -11.71
CA LYS A 53 -16.28 -9.67 -11.34
C LYS A 53 -15.60 -8.29 -11.52
N LYS A 54 -14.29 -8.26 -11.76
CA LYS A 54 -13.49 -7.03 -11.81
C LYS A 54 -13.63 -6.23 -10.51
N GLU A 55 -13.42 -6.92 -9.39
CA GLU A 55 -13.59 -6.38 -8.05
C GLU A 55 -12.34 -6.58 -7.21
N ILE A 56 -12.04 -5.60 -6.36
CA ILE A 56 -10.99 -5.66 -5.35
C ILE A 56 -11.58 -5.25 -4.00
N THR A 57 -11.23 -5.98 -2.95
CA THR A 57 -11.57 -5.61 -1.58
C THR A 57 -10.35 -5.06 -0.88
N ILE A 58 -10.44 -3.80 -0.42
CA ILE A 58 -9.41 -3.11 0.34
C ILE A 58 -9.96 -2.81 1.73
N GLY A 59 -9.36 -3.40 2.76
CA GLY A 59 -9.95 -3.42 4.09
C GLY A 59 -11.32 -4.07 4.11
N GLU A 60 -12.34 -3.33 4.49
CA GLU A 60 -13.73 -3.85 4.59
C GLU A 60 -14.58 -3.52 3.34
N GLN A 61 -14.05 -2.76 2.38
CA GLN A 61 -14.82 -2.25 1.26
C GLN A 61 -14.40 -2.84 -0.07
N THR A 62 -15.39 -3.20 -0.90
CA THR A 62 -15.20 -3.74 -2.25
C THR A 62 -15.42 -2.64 -3.28
N TYR A 63 -14.50 -2.56 -4.24
CA TYR A 63 -14.47 -1.59 -5.33
C TYR A 63 -14.48 -2.32 -6.67
N LYS A 64 -15.08 -1.71 -7.68
CA LYS A 64 -14.86 -2.11 -9.07
C LYS A 64 -13.48 -1.64 -9.52
N ILE A 65 -12.93 -2.28 -10.54
CA ILE A 65 -11.66 -1.92 -11.16
C ILE A 65 -11.93 -1.33 -12.54
N ASP A 66 -11.27 -0.22 -12.84
CA ASP A 66 -11.15 0.27 -14.21
C ASP A 66 -10.06 -0.54 -14.91
N VAL A 67 -10.49 -1.61 -15.61
CA VAL A 67 -9.57 -2.65 -16.10
C VAL A 67 -8.60 -2.08 -17.14
N ASP A 68 -9.06 -1.20 -18.00
CA ASP A 68 -8.24 -0.68 -19.09
C ASP A 68 -7.11 0.21 -18.56
N TYR A 69 -7.44 1.08 -17.62
CA TYR A 69 -6.45 1.95 -17.01
C TYR A 69 -5.52 1.19 -16.07
N PHE A 70 -6.09 0.31 -15.25
CA PHE A 70 -5.35 -0.48 -14.27
C PHE A 70 -4.31 -1.40 -14.93
N ALA A 71 -4.68 -2.04 -16.04
CA ALA A 71 -3.76 -2.90 -16.80
C ALA A 71 -2.63 -2.11 -17.46
N ALA A 72 -2.91 -0.88 -17.90
CA ALA A 72 -1.91 -0.06 -18.60
C ALA A 72 -0.86 0.55 -17.67
N HIS A 73 -1.20 0.78 -16.39
CA HIS A 73 -0.38 1.59 -15.46
C HIS A 73 0.13 0.84 -14.24
N THR A 74 -0.21 -0.43 -14.11
CA THR A 74 0.23 -1.25 -12.98
C THR A 74 1.24 -2.28 -13.47
N ASP A 75 2.51 -2.02 -13.28
CA ASP A 75 3.64 -2.83 -13.80
C ASP A 75 3.59 -4.31 -13.43
N LYS A 76 2.88 -4.67 -12.38
CA LYS A 76 2.74 -6.05 -11.88
C LYS A 76 1.41 -6.70 -12.30
N TYR A 77 0.57 -5.99 -13.05
CA TYR A 77 -0.71 -6.48 -13.55
C TYR A 77 -0.63 -6.68 -15.06
N ARG A 78 -0.57 -7.92 -15.47
CA ARG A 78 -0.76 -8.27 -16.88
C ARG A 78 -2.18 -8.76 -17.06
N TYR A 79 -3.04 -7.91 -17.61
CA TYR A 79 -4.29 -8.32 -18.23
C TYR A 79 -3.99 -8.80 -19.63
N THR A 80 -4.38 -10.03 -19.97
CA THR A 80 -4.44 -10.48 -21.36
C THR A 80 -5.84 -11.03 -21.62
N GLU A 81 -6.61 -10.31 -22.39
CA GLU A 81 -7.84 -10.81 -22.96
C GLU A 81 -7.45 -11.95 -23.93
N GLY A 82 -7.99 -13.16 -23.72
CA GLY A 82 -7.77 -14.28 -24.65
C GLY A 82 -6.85 -15.40 -24.15
N GLY A 83 -6.64 -15.58 -22.87
CA GLY A 83 -6.12 -16.86 -22.36
C GLY A 83 -4.83 -16.84 -21.56
N THR A 84 -4.49 -15.79 -20.90
CA THR A 84 -3.32 -15.75 -19.99
C THR A 84 -3.69 -15.43 -18.56
N SER A 85 -3.06 -16.15 -17.64
CA SER A 85 -3.24 -16.07 -16.21
C SER A 85 -2.91 -14.67 -15.68
N TYR A 86 -3.85 -14.13 -14.91
CA TYR A 86 -3.61 -13.01 -14.03
C TYR A 86 -2.81 -13.47 -12.83
N ASP A 87 -1.72 -12.82 -12.52
CA ASP A 87 -1.12 -12.96 -11.20
C ASP A 87 -1.81 -11.97 -10.24
N ASN A 88 -3.06 -12.30 -9.89
CA ASN A 88 -3.91 -11.45 -9.06
C ASN A 88 -3.50 -11.46 -7.61
N ASN A 89 -2.63 -12.37 -7.22
CA ASN A 89 -2.24 -12.56 -5.84
C ASN A 89 -1.13 -11.60 -5.40
N VAL A 90 -0.55 -10.84 -6.31
CA VAL A 90 0.57 -9.95 -6.00
C VAL A 90 0.23 -8.94 -4.90
N TYR A 91 -1.00 -8.46 -4.86
CA TYR A 91 -1.44 -7.48 -3.86
C TYR A 91 -2.20 -8.05 -2.67
N ILE A 92 -2.68 -9.29 -2.73
CA ILE A 92 -3.43 -9.90 -1.62
C ILE A 92 -2.53 -9.99 -0.39
N GLY A 93 -3.01 -9.49 0.76
CA GLY A 93 -2.25 -9.36 1.99
C GLY A 93 -1.29 -8.17 2.02
N LYS A 94 -1.21 -7.38 0.94
CA LYS A 94 -0.35 -6.19 0.86
C LYS A 94 -1.13 -4.93 1.21
N ARG A 95 -0.46 -3.99 1.87
CA ARG A 95 -1.03 -2.65 2.09
C ARG A 95 -0.77 -1.77 0.88
N VAL A 96 -1.83 -1.12 0.41
CA VAL A 96 -1.80 -0.30 -0.79
C VAL A 96 -2.39 1.09 -0.56
N VAL A 97 -2.00 2.00 -1.42
CA VAL A 97 -2.75 3.23 -1.71
C VAL A 97 -3.40 3.02 -3.07
N ALA A 98 -4.72 3.02 -3.10
CA ALA A 98 -5.50 2.87 -4.31
C ALA A 98 -6.11 4.22 -4.72
N TYR A 99 -6.09 4.51 -6.00
CA TYR A 99 -6.52 5.76 -6.59
C TYR A 99 -7.77 5.52 -7.44
N PRO A 100 -8.96 5.86 -6.94
CA PRO A 100 -10.19 5.68 -7.69
C PRO A 100 -10.42 6.80 -8.69
N THR A 101 -11.17 6.49 -9.74
CA THR A 101 -11.78 7.46 -10.65
C THR A 101 -12.93 8.20 -9.97
N ALA A 102 -13.46 9.25 -10.61
CA ALA A 102 -14.61 9.99 -10.10
C ALA A 102 -15.89 9.14 -9.94
N ASP A 103 -16.03 8.06 -10.71
CA ASP A 103 -17.12 7.08 -10.60
C ASP A 103 -16.81 5.93 -9.60
N GLY A 104 -15.69 6.05 -8.86
CA GLY A 104 -15.35 5.15 -7.75
C GLY A 104 -14.69 3.83 -8.14
N LYS A 105 -14.27 3.65 -9.38
CA LYS A 105 -13.51 2.48 -9.80
C LYS A 105 -12.02 2.67 -9.50
N ILE A 106 -11.35 1.64 -9.02
CA ILE A 106 -9.91 1.70 -8.82
C ILE A 106 -9.21 1.72 -10.19
N ALA A 107 -8.52 2.83 -10.47
CA ALA A 107 -7.75 3.02 -11.69
C ALA A 107 -6.28 2.62 -11.53
N TYR A 108 -5.71 2.84 -10.34
CA TYR A 108 -4.30 2.59 -10.07
C TYR A 108 -4.09 2.20 -8.61
N MET A 109 -3.08 1.40 -8.35
CA MET A 109 -2.62 1.09 -7.00
C MET A 109 -1.11 1.09 -6.93
N GLU A 110 -0.59 1.50 -5.80
CA GLU A 110 0.81 1.34 -5.43
C GLU A 110 0.91 0.76 -4.02
N TYR A 111 2.04 0.18 -3.69
CA TYR A 111 2.28 -0.22 -2.31
C TYR A 111 2.27 1.01 -1.40
N SER A 112 1.59 0.87 -0.26
CA SER A 112 1.56 1.95 0.72
C SER A 112 2.96 2.16 1.28
N SER A 113 3.66 3.16 0.77
CA SER A 113 4.71 3.78 1.54
C SER A 113 4.02 4.69 2.56
N SER A 114 3.60 4.16 3.72
CA SER A 114 3.33 5.02 4.87
C SER A 114 4.52 5.95 5.06
N SER A 115 4.34 7.09 5.70
CA SER A 115 5.47 7.96 6.07
C SER A 115 6.34 7.20 7.07
N LEU A 116 7.22 6.36 6.52
CA LEU A 116 8.08 5.51 7.30
C LEU A 116 9.23 6.35 7.84
N GLU A 117 9.45 6.25 9.13
CA GLU A 117 10.67 6.74 9.76
C GLU A 117 11.85 5.87 9.33
N THR A 118 13.03 6.45 9.25
CA THR A 118 14.25 5.70 8.97
C THR A 118 14.96 5.38 10.29
N GLY A 119 15.48 4.16 10.41
CA GLY A 119 16.28 3.75 11.55
C GLY A 119 17.24 2.63 11.18
N TYR A 120 18.11 2.28 12.11
CA TYR A 120 18.99 1.12 11.98
C TYR A 120 18.52 0.03 12.93
N LEU A 121 17.95 -1.04 12.38
CA LEU A 121 17.55 -2.21 13.15
C LEU A 121 18.81 -2.86 13.71
N ILE A 122 18.90 -2.92 15.03
CA ILE A 122 20.02 -3.53 15.76
C ILE A 122 19.69 -5.00 16.04
N ASP A 123 18.44 -5.24 16.51
CA ASP A 123 17.99 -6.55 16.92
C ASP A 123 16.46 -6.64 16.86
N ALA A 124 15.93 -7.85 16.73
CA ALA A 124 14.52 -8.15 16.95
C ALA A 124 14.37 -9.50 17.65
N LYS A 125 13.32 -9.64 18.46
CA LYS A 125 13.18 -10.80 19.33
C LYS A 125 11.71 -11.02 19.68
N ILE A 126 11.28 -12.27 19.65
CA ILE A 126 10.01 -12.66 20.25
C ILE A 126 10.24 -12.87 21.73
N PHE A 127 9.49 -12.17 22.57
CA PHE A 127 9.53 -12.30 24.02
C PHE A 127 8.13 -12.42 24.61
N THR A 128 8.02 -13.04 25.75
CA THR A 128 6.75 -13.24 26.43
C THR A 128 6.67 -12.29 27.62
N GLN A 129 5.83 -11.29 27.56
CA GLN A 129 5.54 -10.38 28.67
C GLN A 129 4.59 -11.02 29.72
N SER A 130 3.74 -11.95 29.26
CA SER A 130 2.86 -12.75 30.12
C SER A 130 2.75 -14.15 29.55
N MET A 131 2.32 -15.13 30.36
CA MET A 131 2.25 -16.55 29.96
C MET A 131 1.42 -16.83 28.68
N LEU A 132 0.66 -15.88 28.21
CA LEU A 132 -0.35 -16.10 27.15
C LEU A 132 -0.11 -15.32 25.84
N ASN A 133 0.72 -14.27 25.83
CA ASN A 133 0.86 -13.42 24.65
C ASN A 133 2.33 -13.09 24.34
N PRO A 134 3.01 -13.87 23.50
CA PRO A 134 4.31 -13.48 22.97
C PRO A 134 4.19 -12.21 22.14
N THR A 135 5.18 -11.33 22.23
CA THR A 135 5.26 -10.07 21.50
C THR A 135 6.57 -10.04 20.71
N LEU A 136 6.52 -9.52 19.50
CA LEU A 136 7.73 -9.24 18.74
C LEU A 136 8.23 -7.85 19.10
N GLY A 137 9.46 -7.76 19.57
CA GLY A 137 10.13 -6.51 19.92
C GLY A 137 11.27 -6.21 18.96
N PHE A 138 11.54 -4.92 18.81
CA PHE A 138 12.58 -4.38 17.95
C PHE A 138 13.46 -3.42 18.70
N LYS A 139 14.76 -3.47 18.46
CA LYS A 139 15.73 -2.52 18.95
C LYS A 139 16.27 -1.72 17.77
N ILE A 140 15.97 -0.42 17.75
CA ILE A 140 16.27 0.45 16.60
C ILE A 140 17.08 1.67 17.08
N PHE A 141 18.16 1.97 16.36
CA PHE A 141 18.82 3.25 16.46
C PHE A 141 18.09 4.23 15.53
N THR A 142 17.47 5.22 16.11
CA THR A 142 16.57 6.16 15.44
C THR A 142 17.29 7.40 14.95
N THR A 143 16.69 8.17 14.06
CA THR A 143 17.27 9.38 13.48
C THR A 143 17.50 10.50 14.50
N ASN A 144 16.87 10.42 15.69
CA ASN A 144 17.12 11.34 16.79
C ASN A 144 18.39 11.00 17.61
N GLY A 145 19.17 10.00 17.17
CA GLY A 145 20.43 9.59 17.79
C GLY A 145 20.28 8.71 19.03
N LYS A 146 19.11 8.09 19.24
CA LYS A 146 18.84 7.22 20.38
C LYS A 146 18.63 5.77 19.96
N ILE A 147 18.92 4.86 20.86
CA ILE A 147 18.52 3.47 20.76
C ILE A 147 17.21 3.33 21.50
N GLU A 148 16.17 2.93 20.79
CA GLU A 148 14.82 2.75 21.34
C GLU A 148 14.34 1.31 21.13
N ASN A 149 13.47 0.86 22.04
CA ASN A 149 12.85 -0.45 21.95
C ASN A 149 11.38 -0.26 21.64
N PHE A 150 10.92 -0.95 20.61
CA PHE A 150 9.53 -0.92 20.16
C PHE A 150 8.93 -2.31 20.25
N SER A 151 7.63 -2.39 20.42
CA SER A 151 6.85 -3.62 20.26
C SER A 151 6.11 -3.62 18.93
N ALA A 152 5.83 -4.78 18.37
CA ALA A 152 4.87 -4.88 17.25
C ALA A 152 3.46 -4.52 17.73
N ALA A 153 2.68 -3.86 16.85
CA ALA A 153 1.32 -3.43 17.14
C ALA A 153 0.32 -4.59 17.38
N GLY A 154 0.70 -5.82 17.10
CA GLY A 154 -0.18 -6.98 17.29
C GLY A 154 0.49 -8.30 16.91
N ASP A 155 -0.35 -9.32 16.70
CA ASP A 155 0.09 -10.68 16.36
C ASP A 155 0.66 -10.81 14.95
N LYS A 156 0.32 -9.87 14.09
CA LYS A 156 0.81 -9.77 12.72
C LYS A 156 1.39 -8.39 12.49
N ILE A 157 2.46 -8.33 11.73
CA ILE A 157 3.17 -7.11 11.34
C ILE A 157 3.36 -7.11 9.81
N VAL A 158 3.53 -5.94 9.23
CA VAL A 158 3.90 -5.81 7.83
C VAL A 158 5.42 -5.76 7.71
N ILE A 159 6.01 -6.69 6.96
CA ILE A 159 7.43 -6.67 6.59
C ILE A 159 7.50 -6.66 5.05
N ASP A 160 8.17 -5.65 4.50
CA ASP A 160 8.33 -5.51 3.05
C ASP A 160 7.00 -5.62 2.29
N ASN A 161 5.97 -4.88 2.74
CA ASN A 161 4.59 -4.89 2.24
C ASN A 161 3.84 -6.23 2.40
N GLU A 162 4.37 -7.21 3.14
CA GLU A 162 3.72 -8.48 3.42
C GLU A 162 3.26 -8.57 4.86
N ARG A 163 1.97 -8.83 5.11
CA ARG A 163 1.45 -9.02 6.46
C ARG A 163 1.69 -10.44 6.94
N VAL A 164 2.60 -10.60 7.89
CA VAL A 164 3.13 -11.88 8.35
C VAL A 164 2.93 -12.10 9.84
N SER A 165 3.04 -13.37 10.28
CA SER A 165 3.12 -13.72 11.70
C SER A 165 4.46 -13.26 12.30
N ARG A 166 4.56 -13.24 13.62
CA ARG A 166 5.79 -12.90 14.34
C ARG A 166 6.96 -13.80 13.96
N GLU A 167 6.71 -15.10 13.83
CA GLU A 167 7.70 -16.10 13.47
C GLU A 167 8.22 -15.87 12.05
N ARG A 168 7.30 -15.59 11.13
CA ARG A 168 7.65 -15.30 9.74
C ARG A 168 8.41 -13.97 9.62
N ALA A 169 8.04 -12.97 10.39
CA ALA A 169 8.77 -11.70 10.46
C ALA A 169 10.23 -11.92 10.93
N MET A 170 10.44 -12.73 11.96
CA MET A 170 11.78 -13.10 12.42
C MET A 170 12.58 -13.82 11.36
N GLU A 171 11.97 -14.77 10.64
CA GLU A 171 12.61 -15.47 9.52
C GLU A 171 13.04 -14.50 8.41
N MET A 172 12.18 -13.55 8.03
CA MET A 172 12.49 -12.54 7.02
C MET A 172 13.62 -11.61 7.47
N LEU A 173 13.57 -11.12 8.71
CA LEU A 173 14.59 -10.21 9.27
C LEU A 173 15.93 -10.90 9.50
N SER A 174 15.95 -12.23 9.71
CA SER A 174 17.16 -13.03 9.85
C SER A 174 17.65 -13.65 8.54
N LYS A 175 16.89 -13.51 7.46
CA LYS A 175 17.14 -14.20 6.19
C LYS A 175 17.38 -15.70 6.33
N GLY A 176 16.67 -16.32 7.28
CA GLY A 176 16.76 -17.74 7.54
C GLY A 176 18.01 -18.20 8.32
N THR A 177 18.88 -17.29 8.76
CA THR A 177 20.08 -17.65 9.56
C THR A 177 19.79 -17.88 11.03
N GLY A 178 18.60 -17.48 11.49
CA GLY A 178 18.19 -17.54 12.90
C GLY A 178 18.64 -16.33 13.73
N GLU A 179 19.58 -15.53 13.24
CA GLU A 179 20.02 -14.28 13.86
C GLU A 179 19.55 -13.08 13.03
N VAL A 180 18.98 -12.08 13.69
CA VAL A 180 18.50 -10.86 13.03
C VAL A 180 19.68 -10.12 12.41
N MET A 181 19.53 -9.78 11.14
CA MET A 181 20.52 -8.97 10.45
C MET A 181 20.34 -7.49 10.83
N SER A 182 21.36 -6.92 11.45
CA SER A 182 21.40 -5.48 11.68
C SER A 182 21.48 -4.74 10.34
N GLN A 183 20.52 -3.83 10.08
CA GLN A 183 20.36 -3.19 8.77
C GLN A 183 19.59 -1.88 8.86
N LEU A 184 19.75 -1.02 7.86
CA LEU A 184 18.86 0.12 7.69
C LEU A 184 17.44 -0.39 7.43
N VAL A 185 16.46 0.24 8.06
CA VAL A 185 15.05 -0.04 7.85
C VAL A 185 14.26 1.25 7.77
N ARG A 186 13.11 1.19 7.13
CA ARG A 186 12.06 2.17 7.31
C ARG A 186 10.95 1.52 8.12
N TYR A 187 10.35 2.24 9.05
CA TYR A 187 9.32 1.69 9.91
C TYR A 187 8.22 2.72 10.20
N SER A 188 7.01 2.24 10.47
CA SER A 188 5.90 3.08 10.91
C SER A 188 5.42 2.66 12.29
N LEU A 189 4.90 3.65 13.03
CA LEU A 189 4.34 3.47 14.37
C LEU A 189 2.84 3.73 14.35
N ASP A 190 2.11 3.04 15.23
CA ASP A 190 0.73 3.40 15.56
C ASP A 190 0.68 4.56 16.57
N ALA A 191 -0.53 4.93 17.01
CA ALA A 191 -0.72 6.00 17.99
C ALA A 191 -0.15 5.68 19.39
N ASP A 192 0.06 4.40 19.69
CA ASP A 192 0.61 3.91 20.96
C ASP A 192 2.13 3.73 20.91
N GLY A 193 2.76 4.04 19.75
CA GLY A 193 4.19 3.93 19.54
C GLY A 193 4.66 2.51 19.21
N ASN A 194 3.77 1.60 18.78
CA ASN A 194 4.14 0.27 18.38
C ASN A 194 4.40 0.20 16.87
N ILE A 195 5.33 -0.65 16.46
CA ILE A 195 5.66 -0.83 15.05
C ILE A 195 4.53 -1.60 14.34
N THR A 196 4.02 -0.99 13.28
CA THR A 196 3.02 -1.58 12.37
C THR A 196 3.62 -2.15 11.12
N GLU A 197 4.76 -1.61 10.67
CA GLU A 197 5.39 -1.92 9.40
C GLU A 197 6.90 -1.72 9.45
N ILE A 198 7.65 -2.59 8.80
CA ILE A 198 9.09 -2.45 8.55
C ILE A 198 9.38 -2.78 7.08
N ASP A 199 10.09 -1.88 6.42
CA ASP A 199 10.68 -2.13 5.10
C ASP A 199 12.18 -2.32 5.24
N THR A 200 12.69 -3.37 4.65
CA THR A 200 14.12 -3.65 4.57
C THR A 200 14.73 -3.12 3.26
N PRO A 201 16.06 -2.93 3.18
CA PRO A 201 16.69 -2.37 1.97
C PRO A 201 16.72 -3.34 0.78
N TYR A 202 16.21 -4.54 0.94
CA TYR A 202 16.31 -5.62 -0.05
C TYR A 202 15.00 -5.93 -0.76
N ASN A 203 14.03 -5.04 -0.64
CA ASN A 203 12.75 -5.16 -1.33
C ASN A 203 12.70 -4.27 -2.58
#